data_06446364c1e4f9fd7650f6e29adc6ead
#
_entry.id   06446364c1e4f9fd7650f6e29adc6ead
#
_cell.length_a   1.000
_cell.length_b   1.000
_cell.length_c   1.000
_cell.angle_alpha   90.00
_cell.angle_beta   90.00
_cell.angle_gamma   90.00
#
_symmetry.space_group_name_H-M   'P 1'
#
loop_
_entity.id
_entity.type
_entity.pdbx_description
1 polymer ?
#
loop_
_entity_poly.entity_id
_entity_poly.type
_entity_poly.pdbx_seq_one_letter_code
_entity_poly.pdbx_strand_id
1 'polypeptide(L)'
;MRRIQERSVNETAVATLIAGGVHPLLARIFSARGVVCPSELELGLEAITPPTTMSNLDAAAHEIARAIQAGGRLLIVADYDADGATACAVAVRGLRRFGALVDFLVPDRFIFGYGLTPALVDHAVARDQENLKNPIDWIITVDNGISSVAGVARAKALGIKVLVTDHHLPGKVLPDTLIVNPNLRQCQFPSKYLAGVGVMFYVLLALRRVCRDELLWPADRIPQLADLLPIVALGTVADMVRLDANNRRLVAQGLERLRRGNSFAGLNALFQVANLNVRDASASNFGFAIGPRLNAAGRLGDMGIGIRCLIEDDPDRAMDLAQQLDAMNHERREIEQEARDEALSQALSLLESQSRADRKSLVLHDSRWHPGVIGLVAGRLKEQFYRPAIVFADDNDPGRIKGSCRSIPGVHIRDVLERIDTLHPGLILAFGGHAMAAGLALERTRLDEFSALFESTLNDFAGPEHFLQQLDTDGPLDAQYLKLEFAQRLAAQVWGQGFPPPVFINRFEVIAQRRLKERHLKLTVRLAPGSPKLEAIWFNAERDLDAQATLAYQLSINDWQGRSSLQLEVVAVA
;
A
#
# COMPACT_ATOMS: atom_id res chain seq x y z
N MET A 1 -16.02 19.01 12.85
CA MET A 1 -16.74 19.23 11.56
C MET A 1 -15.79 18.93 10.42
N ARG A 2 -16.26 18.23 9.39
CA ARG A 2 -15.49 18.03 8.13
C ARG A 2 -15.80 19.19 7.20
N ARG A 3 -14.78 19.82 6.65
CA ARG A 3 -14.97 20.80 5.56
C ARG A 3 -15.16 20.04 4.25
N ILE A 4 -16.31 20.22 3.62
CA ILE A 4 -16.59 19.62 2.30
C ILE A 4 -16.11 20.60 1.23
N GLN A 5 -15.33 20.09 0.30
CA GLN A 5 -14.78 20.88 -0.82
C GLN A 5 -14.98 20.10 -2.12
N GLU A 6 -15.44 20.79 -3.16
CA GLU A 6 -15.48 20.23 -4.50
C GLU A 6 -14.09 20.26 -5.12
N ARG A 7 -13.71 19.15 -5.76
CA ARG A 7 -12.42 19.04 -6.47
C ARG A 7 -12.37 20.01 -7.64
N SER A 8 -11.24 20.67 -7.81
CA SER A 8 -10.99 21.49 -8.99
C SER A 8 -10.93 20.63 -10.25
N VAL A 9 -11.50 21.12 -11.32
CA VAL A 9 -11.55 20.48 -12.64
C VAL A 9 -10.80 21.35 -13.65
N ASN A 10 -9.97 20.74 -14.49
CA ASN A 10 -9.34 21.42 -15.61
C ASN A 10 -10.27 21.33 -16.84
N GLU A 11 -10.96 22.38 -17.17
CA GLU A 11 -11.96 22.40 -18.26
C GLU A 11 -11.33 22.12 -19.64
N THR A 12 -10.08 22.51 -19.87
CA THR A 12 -9.36 22.16 -21.12
C THR A 12 -9.14 20.65 -21.22
N ALA A 13 -8.75 20.01 -20.11
CA ALA A 13 -8.60 18.55 -20.05
C ALA A 13 -9.96 17.85 -20.25
N VAL A 14 -11.03 18.37 -19.66
CA VAL A 14 -12.40 17.84 -19.87
C VAL A 14 -12.78 17.87 -21.34
N ALA A 15 -12.57 19.02 -22.02
CA ALA A 15 -12.87 19.15 -23.44
C ALA A 15 -12.05 18.14 -24.29
N THR A 16 -10.75 17.98 -23.98
CA THR A 16 -9.86 17.04 -24.65
C THR A 16 -10.34 15.59 -24.46
N LEU A 17 -10.72 15.21 -23.25
CA LEU A 17 -11.22 13.87 -22.93
C LEU A 17 -12.55 13.58 -23.64
N ILE A 18 -13.48 14.56 -23.68
CA ILE A 18 -14.76 14.42 -24.39
C ILE A 18 -14.52 14.27 -25.91
N ALA A 19 -13.64 15.09 -26.49
CA ALA A 19 -13.26 14.98 -27.89
C ALA A 19 -12.65 13.60 -28.22
N GLY A 20 -11.96 12.99 -27.26
CA GLY A 20 -11.44 11.61 -27.32
C GLY A 20 -12.47 10.50 -27.05
N GLY A 21 -13.77 10.85 -26.95
CA GLY A 21 -14.86 9.88 -26.77
C GLY A 21 -15.16 9.50 -25.32
N VAL A 22 -14.54 10.15 -24.33
CA VAL A 22 -14.83 9.90 -22.92
C VAL A 22 -16.19 10.52 -22.55
N HIS A 23 -17.02 9.76 -21.85
CA HIS A 23 -18.33 10.26 -21.35
C HIS A 23 -18.15 11.56 -20.55
N PRO A 24 -18.95 12.63 -20.77
CA PRO A 24 -18.73 13.96 -20.16
C PRO A 24 -18.56 13.96 -18.64
N LEU A 25 -19.40 13.22 -17.92
CA LEU A 25 -19.28 13.11 -16.47
C LEU A 25 -17.99 12.38 -16.04
N LEU A 26 -17.61 11.31 -16.72
CA LEU A 26 -16.33 10.62 -16.46
C LEU A 26 -15.13 11.51 -16.80
N ALA A 27 -15.21 12.33 -17.86
CA ALA A 27 -14.17 13.28 -18.22
C ALA A 27 -13.92 14.30 -17.09
N ARG A 28 -14.98 14.83 -16.45
CA ARG A 28 -14.85 15.70 -15.27
C ARG A 28 -14.23 14.96 -14.08
N ILE A 29 -14.72 13.76 -13.78
CA ILE A 29 -14.19 12.91 -12.69
C ILE A 29 -12.69 12.60 -12.89
N PHE A 30 -12.28 12.27 -14.11
CA PHE A 30 -10.88 11.95 -14.41
C PHE A 30 -10.00 13.20 -14.42
N SER A 31 -10.49 14.32 -14.98
CA SER A 31 -9.78 15.59 -14.95
C SER A 31 -9.52 16.08 -13.52
N ALA A 32 -10.49 15.90 -12.61
CA ALA A 32 -10.34 16.21 -11.19
C ALA A 32 -9.28 15.34 -10.48
N ARG A 33 -8.78 14.27 -11.14
CA ARG A 33 -7.70 13.40 -10.70
C ARG A 33 -6.40 13.58 -11.47
N GLY A 34 -6.36 14.63 -12.29
CA GLY A 34 -5.16 15.03 -13.04
C GLY A 34 -4.99 14.34 -14.39
N VAL A 35 -6.00 13.63 -14.91
CA VAL A 35 -5.95 13.08 -16.28
C VAL A 35 -6.17 14.21 -17.27
N VAL A 36 -5.27 14.32 -18.24
CA VAL A 36 -5.31 15.43 -19.23
C VAL A 36 -5.52 14.93 -20.67
N CYS A 37 -5.28 13.66 -20.95
CA CYS A 37 -5.47 13.10 -22.29
C CYS A 37 -6.06 11.69 -22.28
N PRO A 38 -6.77 11.27 -23.34
CA PRO A 38 -7.42 9.94 -23.42
C PRO A 38 -6.45 8.77 -23.28
N SER A 39 -5.21 8.90 -23.77
CA SER A 39 -4.21 7.82 -23.71
C SER A 39 -3.82 7.42 -22.28
N GLU A 40 -4.02 8.30 -21.29
CA GLU A 40 -3.82 7.96 -19.89
C GLU A 40 -4.91 7.02 -19.35
N LEU A 41 -6.03 6.87 -20.04
CA LEU A 41 -7.15 5.99 -19.71
C LEU A 41 -7.07 4.65 -20.44
N GLU A 42 -6.12 4.49 -21.34
CA GLU A 42 -5.84 3.22 -22.01
C GLU A 42 -5.19 2.26 -21.01
N LEU A 43 -5.83 1.12 -20.78
CA LEU A 43 -5.44 0.13 -19.78
C LEU A 43 -4.90 -1.16 -20.40
N GLY A 44 -4.66 -1.20 -21.72
CA GLY A 44 -4.09 -2.33 -22.45
C GLY A 44 -2.61 -2.59 -22.13
N LEU A 45 -2.12 -3.77 -22.42
CA LEU A 45 -0.70 -4.14 -22.25
C LEU A 45 0.24 -3.27 -23.09
N GLU A 46 -0.19 -2.90 -24.27
CA GLU A 46 0.53 -2.06 -25.23
C GLU A 46 0.75 -0.63 -24.71
N ALA A 47 -0.10 -0.18 -23.78
CA ALA A 47 0.00 1.12 -23.17
C ALA A 47 0.94 1.15 -21.94
N ILE A 48 1.42 0.00 -21.44
CA ILE A 48 2.40 -0.05 -20.34
C ILE A 48 3.65 0.73 -20.75
N THR A 49 4.12 1.59 -19.85
CA THR A 49 5.28 2.45 -20.10
C THR A 49 6.50 1.62 -20.49
N PRO A 50 7.14 1.88 -21.64
CA PRO A 50 8.32 1.13 -22.05
C PRO A 50 9.47 1.23 -21.05
N PRO A 51 10.24 0.14 -20.81
CA PRO A 51 11.32 0.11 -19.82
C PRO A 51 12.54 0.98 -20.17
N THR A 52 12.65 1.47 -21.40
CA THR A 52 13.86 2.03 -22.00
C THR A 52 14.45 3.26 -21.30
N THR A 53 13.66 3.99 -20.51
CA THR A 53 14.10 5.19 -19.78
C THR A 53 14.43 4.92 -18.30
N MET A 54 14.28 3.69 -17.84
CA MET A 54 14.63 3.33 -16.46
C MET A 54 16.12 3.08 -16.34
N SER A 55 16.79 3.90 -15.53
CA SER A 55 18.24 3.83 -15.34
C SER A 55 18.69 2.46 -14.86
N ASN A 56 19.82 2.00 -15.39
CA ASN A 56 20.50 0.74 -15.04
C ASN A 56 19.73 -0.54 -15.36
N LEU A 57 18.52 -0.46 -15.93
CA LEU A 57 17.66 -1.61 -16.13
C LEU A 57 18.29 -2.63 -17.10
N ASP A 58 18.88 -2.15 -18.20
CA ASP A 58 19.54 -3.01 -19.19
C ASP A 58 20.82 -3.65 -18.62
N ALA A 59 21.60 -2.89 -17.87
CA ALA A 59 22.78 -3.41 -17.19
C ALA A 59 22.42 -4.53 -16.20
N ALA A 60 21.34 -4.33 -15.43
CA ALA A 60 20.82 -5.34 -14.52
C ALA A 60 20.39 -6.62 -15.27
N ALA A 61 19.67 -6.46 -16.38
CA ALA A 61 19.23 -7.58 -17.21
C ALA A 61 20.42 -8.39 -17.77
N HIS A 62 21.47 -7.74 -18.23
CA HIS A 62 22.68 -8.42 -18.72
C HIS A 62 23.42 -9.17 -17.60
N GLU A 63 23.57 -8.55 -16.41
CA GLU A 63 24.23 -9.23 -15.28
C GLU A 63 23.43 -10.46 -14.82
N ILE A 64 22.10 -10.35 -14.75
CA ILE A 64 21.22 -11.49 -14.43
C ILE A 64 21.34 -12.58 -15.50
N ALA A 65 21.30 -12.22 -16.80
CA ALA A 65 21.45 -13.18 -17.89
C ALA A 65 22.77 -13.94 -17.82
N ARG A 66 23.89 -13.23 -17.59
CA ARG A 66 25.22 -13.84 -17.40
C ARG A 66 25.26 -14.77 -16.19
N ALA A 67 24.67 -14.34 -15.06
CA ALA A 67 24.59 -15.16 -13.86
C ALA A 67 23.85 -16.47 -14.12
N ILE A 68 22.70 -16.42 -14.83
CA ILE A 68 21.92 -17.60 -15.18
C ILE A 68 22.71 -18.52 -16.12
N GLN A 69 23.33 -17.98 -17.15
CA GLN A 69 24.14 -18.76 -18.11
C GLN A 69 25.34 -19.45 -17.45
N ALA A 70 25.94 -18.80 -16.43
CA ALA A 70 27.03 -19.35 -15.64
C ALA A 70 26.57 -20.39 -14.60
N GLY A 71 25.27 -20.63 -14.45
CA GLY A 71 24.70 -21.50 -13.41
C GLY A 71 24.84 -20.90 -12.00
N GLY A 72 24.99 -19.58 -11.91
CA GLY A 72 25.13 -18.87 -10.64
C GLY A 72 23.86 -18.93 -9.80
N ARG A 73 24.05 -18.98 -8.47
CA ARG A 73 22.95 -19.03 -7.51
C ARG A 73 22.55 -17.62 -7.07
N LEU A 74 21.26 -17.31 -7.22
CA LEU A 74 20.66 -16.04 -6.90
C LEU A 74 19.88 -16.15 -5.60
N LEU A 75 20.14 -15.27 -4.62
CA LEU A 75 19.34 -15.12 -3.41
C LEU A 75 18.54 -13.82 -3.49
N ILE A 76 17.20 -13.94 -3.47
CA ILE A 76 16.32 -12.78 -3.37
C ILE A 76 16.16 -12.40 -1.91
N VAL A 77 16.50 -11.17 -1.55
CA VAL A 77 16.29 -10.61 -0.20
C VAL A 77 15.13 -9.63 -0.27
N ALA A 78 13.99 -10.03 0.31
CA ALA A 78 12.75 -9.28 0.25
C ALA A 78 12.54 -8.39 1.47
N ASP A 79 11.69 -7.36 1.34
CA ASP A 79 11.10 -6.70 2.50
C ASP A 79 10.02 -7.60 3.13
N TYR A 80 9.63 -7.27 4.36
CA TYR A 80 8.73 -8.06 5.22
C TYR A 80 7.26 -7.63 5.13
N ASP A 81 6.86 -6.92 4.09
CA ASP A 81 5.47 -6.54 3.83
C ASP A 81 4.89 -7.17 2.56
N ALA A 82 3.66 -6.80 2.19
CA ALA A 82 2.98 -7.39 1.05
C ALA A 82 3.65 -7.01 -0.29
N ASP A 83 4.26 -5.82 -0.42
CA ASP A 83 4.98 -5.47 -1.64
C ASP A 83 6.28 -6.26 -1.75
N GLY A 84 7.08 -6.32 -0.69
CA GLY A 84 8.28 -7.17 -0.64
C GLY A 84 7.97 -8.63 -0.92
N ALA A 85 6.89 -9.18 -0.35
CA ALA A 85 6.47 -10.57 -0.59
C ALA A 85 6.04 -10.80 -2.04
N THR A 86 5.27 -9.89 -2.63
CA THR A 86 4.85 -10.00 -4.04
C THR A 86 6.00 -9.78 -5.00
N ALA A 87 6.91 -8.84 -4.70
CA ALA A 87 8.14 -8.61 -5.46
C ALA A 87 9.03 -9.85 -5.47
N CYS A 88 9.19 -10.50 -4.30
CA CYS A 88 9.91 -11.75 -4.17
C CYS A 88 9.26 -12.88 -4.99
N ALA A 89 7.95 -13.04 -4.88
CA ALA A 89 7.22 -14.06 -5.64
C ALA A 89 7.34 -13.84 -7.16
N VAL A 90 7.26 -12.59 -7.63
CA VAL A 90 7.48 -12.23 -9.04
C VAL A 90 8.92 -12.52 -9.46
N ALA A 91 9.91 -12.18 -8.64
CA ALA A 91 11.32 -12.48 -8.88
C ALA A 91 11.56 -13.99 -9.02
N VAL A 92 11.14 -14.77 -8.00
CA VAL A 92 11.37 -16.22 -7.97
C VAL A 92 10.66 -16.92 -9.13
N ARG A 93 9.38 -16.63 -9.35
CA ARG A 93 8.62 -17.22 -10.47
C ARG A 93 9.18 -16.83 -11.84
N GLY A 94 9.53 -15.55 -11.99
CA GLY A 94 10.07 -15.04 -13.25
C GLY A 94 11.44 -15.62 -13.56
N LEU A 95 12.38 -15.55 -12.62
CA LEU A 95 13.75 -16.02 -12.82
C LEU A 95 13.84 -17.54 -13.02
N ARG A 96 13.01 -18.33 -12.30
CA ARG A 96 12.91 -19.80 -12.54
C ARG A 96 12.54 -20.13 -13.97
N ARG A 97 11.70 -19.35 -14.62
CA ARG A 97 11.31 -19.55 -16.03
C ARG A 97 12.45 -19.30 -17.01
N PHE A 98 13.43 -18.48 -16.63
CA PHE A 98 14.69 -18.30 -17.36
C PHE A 98 15.73 -19.36 -17.03
N GLY A 99 15.43 -20.32 -16.13
CA GLY A 99 16.33 -21.39 -15.71
C GLY A 99 17.28 -20.99 -14.58
N ALA A 100 17.03 -19.90 -13.87
CA ALA A 100 17.85 -19.48 -12.75
C ALA A 100 17.76 -20.45 -11.55
N LEU A 101 18.91 -20.65 -10.88
CA LEU A 101 18.97 -21.25 -9.55
C LEU A 101 18.68 -20.14 -8.53
N VAL A 102 17.44 -20.06 -8.08
CA VAL A 102 16.98 -18.95 -7.24
C VAL A 102 16.27 -19.43 -5.98
N ASP A 103 16.66 -18.84 -4.86
CA ASP A 103 16.06 -18.99 -3.53
C ASP A 103 15.75 -17.60 -2.95
N PHE A 104 15.09 -17.55 -1.78
CA PHE A 104 14.74 -16.29 -1.14
C PHE A 104 15.03 -16.29 0.37
N LEU A 105 15.18 -15.08 0.91
CA LEU A 105 15.32 -14.79 2.33
C LEU A 105 14.51 -13.54 2.66
N VAL A 106 13.78 -13.61 3.78
CA VAL A 106 13.10 -12.45 4.35
C VAL A 106 13.66 -12.20 5.73
N PRO A 107 14.08 -10.96 6.08
CA PRO A 107 14.53 -10.66 7.42
C PRO A 107 13.37 -10.69 8.43
N ASP A 108 13.61 -11.27 9.59
CA ASP A 108 12.80 -10.95 10.76
C ASP A 108 13.09 -9.49 11.16
N ARG A 109 12.08 -8.63 11.04
CA ARG A 109 12.20 -7.19 11.32
C ARG A 109 12.60 -6.86 12.76
N PHE A 110 12.33 -7.77 13.69
CA PHE A 110 12.62 -7.58 15.11
C PHE A 110 14.07 -7.95 15.44
N ILE A 111 14.70 -8.81 14.61
CA ILE A 111 16.08 -9.29 14.78
C ILE A 111 17.04 -8.51 13.89
N PHE A 112 16.75 -8.40 12.59
CA PHE A 112 17.68 -7.86 11.60
C PHE A 112 17.44 -6.40 11.23
N GLY A 113 16.28 -5.84 11.62
CA GLY A 113 15.87 -4.50 11.22
C GLY A 113 15.39 -4.44 9.76
N TYR A 114 15.59 -3.29 9.12
CA TYR A 114 15.11 -3.01 7.77
C TYR A 114 16.21 -3.16 6.72
N GLY A 115 15.89 -3.82 5.62
CA GLY A 115 16.73 -3.91 4.43
C GLY A 115 17.90 -4.90 4.57
N LEU A 116 18.85 -4.82 3.64
CA LEU A 116 20.04 -5.66 3.63
C LEU A 116 21.05 -5.12 4.65
N THR A 117 21.06 -5.67 5.86
CA THR A 117 22.05 -5.34 6.91
C THR A 117 23.25 -6.28 6.86
N PRO A 118 24.44 -5.92 7.43
CA PRO A 118 25.56 -6.83 7.55
C PRO A 118 25.20 -8.14 8.27
N ALA A 119 24.43 -8.06 9.35
CA ALA A 119 23.98 -9.22 10.11
C ALA A 119 23.09 -10.17 9.27
N LEU A 120 22.23 -9.61 8.40
CA LEU A 120 21.41 -10.41 7.49
C LEU A 120 22.26 -11.09 6.40
N VAL A 121 23.29 -10.42 5.89
CA VAL A 121 24.26 -11.03 4.94
C VAL A 121 25.00 -12.18 5.60
N ASP A 122 25.50 -12.00 6.82
CA ASP A 122 26.20 -13.06 7.57
C ASP A 122 25.24 -14.24 7.86
N HIS A 123 23.99 -13.97 8.23
CA HIS A 123 22.96 -14.98 8.41
C HIS A 123 22.66 -15.76 7.11
N ALA A 124 22.57 -15.06 5.97
CA ALA A 124 22.36 -15.69 4.66
C ALA A 124 23.49 -16.67 4.32
N VAL A 125 24.74 -16.24 4.54
CA VAL A 125 25.93 -17.09 4.30
C VAL A 125 25.98 -18.27 5.28
N ALA A 126 25.69 -18.06 6.56
CA ALA A 126 25.68 -19.14 7.56
C ALA A 126 24.60 -20.20 7.24
N ARG A 127 23.38 -19.78 6.88
CA ARG A 127 22.31 -20.66 6.43
C ARG A 127 22.72 -21.48 5.20
N ASP A 128 23.57 -20.92 4.36
CA ASP A 128 23.98 -21.54 3.09
C ASP A 128 25.15 -22.51 3.24
N GLN A 129 25.92 -22.45 4.35
CA GLN A 129 27.04 -23.36 4.62
C GLN A 129 26.63 -24.83 4.71
N GLU A 130 25.35 -25.11 4.99
CA GLU A 130 24.79 -26.46 4.90
C GLU A 130 24.67 -26.96 3.44
N ASN A 131 24.70 -26.03 2.46
CA ASN A 131 24.60 -26.28 1.01
C ASN A 131 25.93 -26.09 0.28
N LEU A 132 27.02 -26.67 0.79
CA LEU A 132 28.40 -26.52 0.34
C LEU A 132 28.70 -26.72 -1.16
N LYS A 133 27.74 -27.16 -1.96
CA LYS A 133 27.93 -27.44 -3.39
C LYS A 133 27.71 -26.23 -4.30
N ASN A 134 27.01 -25.20 -3.86
CA ASN A 134 26.71 -24.00 -4.66
C ASN A 134 26.54 -22.77 -3.75
N PRO A 135 27.61 -22.01 -3.49
CA PRO A 135 27.55 -20.78 -2.69
C PRO A 135 26.68 -19.71 -3.39
N ILE A 136 26.19 -18.72 -2.61
CA ILE A 136 25.48 -17.58 -3.15
C ILE A 136 26.42 -16.73 -4.00
N ASP A 137 26.14 -16.58 -5.29
CA ASP A 137 26.90 -15.71 -6.19
C ASP A 137 26.33 -14.28 -6.21
N TRP A 138 25.00 -14.16 -6.12
CA TRP A 138 24.30 -12.90 -6.19
C TRP A 138 23.24 -12.77 -5.10
N ILE A 139 23.19 -11.58 -4.49
CA ILE A 139 22.03 -11.11 -3.73
C ILE A 139 21.28 -10.10 -4.61
N ILE A 140 19.98 -10.31 -4.78
CA ILE A 140 19.08 -9.34 -5.42
C ILE A 140 18.09 -8.88 -4.35
N THR A 141 18.15 -7.61 -3.96
CA THR A 141 17.15 -7.06 -3.06
C THR A 141 15.90 -6.68 -3.83
N VAL A 142 14.73 -6.89 -3.25
CA VAL A 142 13.45 -6.49 -3.83
C VAL A 142 12.65 -5.70 -2.80
N ASP A 143 12.20 -4.51 -3.20
CA ASP A 143 11.47 -3.57 -2.35
C ASP A 143 12.28 -3.04 -1.16
N ASN A 144 13.59 -3.17 -1.21
CA ASN A 144 14.51 -2.64 -0.22
C ASN A 144 15.92 -2.49 -0.81
N GLY A 145 16.83 -1.91 -0.05
CA GLY A 145 18.25 -1.92 -0.39
C GLY A 145 18.80 -0.56 -0.77
N ILE A 146 18.02 0.46 -1.13
CA ILE A 146 18.51 1.79 -1.52
C ILE A 146 19.33 2.47 -0.43
N SER A 147 19.10 2.15 0.83
CA SER A 147 19.83 2.65 1.99
C SER A 147 20.84 1.65 2.59
N SER A 148 20.98 0.45 2.01
CA SER A 148 21.74 -0.68 2.57
C SER A 148 23.25 -0.60 2.29
N VAL A 149 23.88 0.56 2.52
CA VAL A 149 25.30 0.80 2.22
C VAL A 149 26.20 -0.22 2.91
N ALA A 150 26.02 -0.44 4.22
CA ALA A 150 26.85 -1.35 5.01
C ALA A 150 26.62 -2.83 4.62
N GLY A 151 25.38 -3.22 4.35
CA GLY A 151 25.06 -4.59 3.93
C GLY A 151 25.64 -4.94 2.56
N VAL A 152 25.56 -4.01 1.60
CA VAL A 152 26.19 -4.16 0.29
C VAL A 152 27.72 -4.27 0.42
N ALA A 153 28.34 -3.43 1.24
CA ALA A 153 29.77 -3.50 1.51
C ALA A 153 30.17 -4.85 2.13
N ARG A 154 29.36 -5.37 3.06
CA ARG A 154 29.58 -6.68 3.68
C ARG A 154 29.47 -7.82 2.66
N ALA A 155 28.45 -7.82 1.81
CA ALA A 155 28.28 -8.83 0.75
C ALA A 155 29.47 -8.84 -0.21
N LYS A 156 29.89 -7.65 -0.67
CA LYS A 156 31.08 -7.49 -1.54
C LYS A 156 32.35 -8.01 -0.88
N ALA A 157 32.56 -7.76 0.42
CA ALA A 157 33.72 -8.28 1.16
C ALA A 157 33.74 -9.81 1.24
N LEU A 158 32.57 -10.46 1.09
CA LEU A 158 32.45 -11.92 1.03
C LEU A 158 32.44 -12.46 -0.41
N GLY A 159 32.70 -11.61 -1.42
CA GLY A 159 32.76 -11.99 -2.83
C GLY A 159 31.38 -12.14 -3.48
N ILE A 160 30.30 -11.76 -2.79
CA ILE A 160 28.92 -11.85 -3.28
C ILE A 160 28.57 -10.56 -4.01
N LYS A 161 28.10 -10.68 -5.26
CA LYS A 161 27.60 -9.55 -6.03
C LYS A 161 26.20 -9.14 -5.55
N VAL A 162 25.89 -7.85 -5.63
CA VAL A 162 24.59 -7.32 -5.22
C VAL A 162 23.93 -6.55 -6.35
N LEU A 163 22.65 -6.77 -6.57
CA LEU A 163 21.75 -5.93 -7.36
C LEU A 163 20.65 -5.40 -6.45
N VAL A 164 20.52 -4.09 -6.37
CA VAL A 164 19.42 -3.46 -5.64
C VAL A 164 18.27 -3.18 -6.59
N THR A 165 17.06 -3.69 -6.29
CA THR A 165 15.80 -3.27 -6.92
C THR A 165 14.90 -2.70 -5.86
N ASP A 166 14.57 -1.41 -5.99
CA ASP A 166 13.88 -0.65 -4.94
C ASP A 166 13.08 0.49 -5.56
N HIS A 167 12.15 1.05 -4.82
CA HIS A 167 11.36 2.22 -5.23
C HIS A 167 11.39 3.35 -4.19
N HIS A 168 11.93 3.09 -3.01
CA HIS A 168 12.05 4.08 -1.96
C HIS A 168 12.95 5.25 -2.37
N LEU A 169 12.75 6.42 -1.74
CA LEU A 169 13.53 7.61 -2.02
C LEU A 169 15.02 7.41 -1.64
N PRO A 170 15.94 7.74 -2.54
CA PRO A 170 17.37 7.61 -2.28
C PRO A 170 17.83 8.59 -1.20
N GLY A 171 18.70 8.10 -0.29
CA GLY A 171 19.38 8.93 0.69
C GLY A 171 20.52 9.76 0.08
N LYS A 172 21.29 10.43 0.95
CA LYS A 172 22.48 11.20 0.53
C LYS A 172 23.60 10.31 0.00
N VAL A 173 23.75 9.12 0.58
CA VAL A 173 24.75 8.12 0.21
C VAL A 173 24.04 6.89 -0.32
N LEU A 174 24.48 6.40 -1.47
CA LEU A 174 23.95 5.20 -2.11
C LEU A 174 24.89 4.03 -1.90
N PRO A 175 24.38 2.78 -1.87
CA PRO A 175 25.21 1.59 -1.92
C PRO A 175 26.07 1.56 -3.20
N ASP A 176 27.34 1.14 -3.06
CA ASP A 176 28.25 0.98 -4.19
C ASP A 176 27.95 -0.32 -4.95
N THR A 177 26.86 -0.32 -5.71
CA THR A 177 26.43 -1.45 -6.53
C THR A 177 25.50 -1.01 -7.65
N LEU A 178 25.07 -1.95 -8.50
CA LEU A 178 24.04 -1.70 -9.50
C LEU A 178 22.69 -1.53 -8.83
N ILE A 179 22.02 -0.41 -9.10
CA ILE A 179 20.72 -0.05 -8.50
C ILE A 179 19.71 0.23 -9.61
N VAL A 180 18.58 -0.48 -9.59
CA VAL A 180 17.39 -0.20 -10.39
C VAL A 180 16.34 0.40 -9.47
N ASN A 181 16.09 1.70 -9.63
CA ASN A 181 15.09 2.44 -8.86
C ASN A 181 14.60 3.65 -9.68
N PRO A 182 13.29 3.79 -9.91
CA PRO A 182 12.74 4.90 -10.69
C PRO A 182 12.98 6.26 -10.04
N ASN A 183 13.25 6.30 -8.73
CA ASN A 183 13.45 7.52 -7.94
C ASN A 183 14.92 7.98 -7.85
N LEU A 184 15.86 7.30 -8.54
CA LEU A 184 17.21 7.82 -8.71
C LEU A 184 17.17 9.17 -9.42
N ARG A 185 18.03 10.11 -8.98
CA ARG A 185 18.03 11.50 -9.51
C ARG A 185 18.19 11.59 -11.03
N GLN A 186 18.99 10.68 -11.62
CA GLN A 186 19.25 10.64 -13.06
C GLN A 186 18.22 9.79 -13.83
N CYS A 187 17.33 9.07 -13.16
CA CYS A 187 16.37 8.21 -13.82
C CYS A 187 15.26 9.03 -14.48
N GLN A 188 15.06 8.81 -15.78
CA GLN A 188 14.02 9.50 -16.57
C GLN A 188 12.75 8.69 -16.75
N PHE A 189 12.62 7.57 -16.06
CA PHE A 189 11.40 6.76 -16.11
C PHE A 189 10.21 7.58 -15.59
N PRO A 190 9.13 7.73 -16.37
CA PRO A 190 8.07 8.70 -16.04
C PRO A 190 7.21 8.27 -14.86
N SER A 191 7.01 6.96 -14.64
CA SER A 191 6.23 6.45 -13.52
C SER A 191 7.10 6.36 -12.26
N LYS A 192 7.12 7.42 -11.46
CA LYS A 192 7.91 7.53 -10.22
C LYS A 192 7.28 6.80 -9.04
N TYR A 193 6.06 6.33 -9.22
CA TYR A 193 5.26 5.70 -8.17
C TYR A 193 5.15 4.18 -8.31
N LEU A 194 6.08 3.54 -9.05
CA LEU A 194 6.10 2.08 -9.06
C LEU A 194 6.29 1.56 -7.63
N ALA A 195 5.58 0.49 -7.29
CA ALA A 195 5.87 -0.33 -6.12
C ALA A 195 7.10 -1.22 -6.36
N GLY A 196 7.71 -1.79 -5.33
CA GLY A 196 8.87 -2.67 -5.47
C GLY A 196 8.62 -3.86 -6.38
N VAL A 197 7.42 -4.46 -6.31
CA VAL A 197 6.99 -5.52 -7.24
C VAL A 197 6.96 -5.04 -8.69
N GLY A 198 6.54 -3.80 -8.93
CA GLY A 198 6.54 -3.18 -10.25
C GLY A 198 7.97 -3.03 -10.80
N VAL A 199 8.92 -2.58 -9.97
CA VAL A 199 10.33 -2.45 -10.34
C VAL A 199 10.89 -3.83 -10.74
N MET A 200 10.66 -4.86 -9.92
CA MET A 200 11.12 -6.22 -10.24
C MET A 200 10.47 -6.76 -11.52
N PHE A 201 9.20 -6.48 -11.76
CA PHE A 201 8.54 -6.85 -13.01
C PHE A 201 9.20 -6.20 -14.23
N TYR A 202 9.59 -4.93 -14.14
CA TYR A 202 10.35 -4.23 -15.19
C TYR A 202 11.74 -4.84 -15.42
N VAL A 203 12.42 -5.30 -14.36
CA VAL A 203 13.69 -6.04 -14.49
C VAL A 203 13.48 -7.31 -15.32
N LEU A 204 12.42 -8.06 -15.05
CA LEU A 204 12.09 -9.27 -15.83
C LEU A 204 11.72 -8.95 -17.28
N LEU A 205 11.02 -7.84 -17.55
CA LEU A 205 10.73 -7.39 -18.92
C LEU A 205 12.01 -7.06 -19.67
N ALA A 206 12.96 -6.39 -19.02
CA ALA A 206 14.27 -6.10 -19.62
C ALA A 206 15.09 -7.36 -19.84
N LEU A 207 15.10 -8.28 -18.87
CA LEU A 207 15.76 -9.59 -19.03
C LEU A 207 15.18 -10.35 -20.23
N ARG A 208 13.84 -10.39 -20.34
CA ARG A 208 13.18 -11.03 -21.48
C ARG A 208 13.59 -10.39 -22.82
N ARG A 209 13.69 -9.06 -22.86
CA ARG A 209 14.12 -8.34 -24.07
C ARG A 209 15.57 -8.68 -24.42
N VAL A 210 16.50 -8.58 -23.47
CA VAL A 210 17.91 -8.92 -23.68
C VAL A 210 18.07 -10.36 -24.17
N CYS A 211 17.42 -11.33 -23.50
CA CYS A 211 17.50 -12.73 -23.90
C CYS A 211 16.96 -13.00 -25.31
N ARG A 212 15.92 -12.28 -25.74
CA ARG A 212 15.33 -12.39 -27.07
C ARG A 212 16.18 -11.69 -28.13
N ASP A 213 16.53 -10.43 -27.90
CA ASP A 213 17.12 -9.55 -28.92
C ASP A 213 18.59 -9.90 -29.18
N GLU A 214 19.31 -10.40 -28.17
CA GLU A 214 20.69 -10.87 -28.28
C GLU A 214 20.78 -12.38 -28.54
N LEU A 215 19.66 -13.06 -28.77
CA LEU A 215 19.59 -14.50 -29.04
C LEU A 215 20.27 -15.37 -27.97
N LEU A 216 20.27 -14.92 -26.73
CA LEU A 216 20.88 -15.64 -25.60
C LEU A 216 20.11 -16.92 -25.24
N TRP A 217 18.80 -16.94 -25.53
CA TRP A 217 17.91 -18.09 -25.40
C TRP A 217 17.19 -18.38 -26.72
N PRO A 218 16.92 -19.66 -27.03
CA PRO A 218 16.04 -20.03 -28.12
C PRO A 218 14.65 -19.36 -27.97
N ALA A 219 14.02 -19.00 -29.08
CA ALA A 219 12.75 -18.25 -29.08
C ALA A 219 11.62 -18.97 -28.32
N ASP A 220 11.59 -20.30 -28.35
CA ASP A 220 10.65 -21.15 -27.63
C ASP A 220 10.89 -21.22 -26.12
N ARG A 221 12.08 -20.82 -25.66
CA ARG A 221 12.43 -20.73 -24.25
C ARG A 221 12.29 -19.33 -23.64
N ILE A 222 11.88 -18.35 -24.45
CA ILE A 222 11.61 -16.99 -23.94
C ILE A 222 10.28 -16.98 -23.17
N PRO A 223 10.28 -16.79 -21.85
CA PRO A 223 9.07 -16.94 -21.05
C PRO A 223 8.07 -15.81 -21.28
N GLN A 224 6.78 -16.16 -21.17
CA GLN A 224 5.72 -15.16 -21.04
C GLN A 224 5.70 -14.67 -19.60
N LEU A 225 5.57 -13.34 -19.42
CA LEU A 225 5.60 -12.71 -18.09
C LEU A 225 4.27 -12.07 -17.71
N ALA A 226 3.35 -11.96 -18.67
CA ALA A 226 2.07 -11.28 -18.45
C ALA A 226 1.16 -11.98 -17.41
N ASP A 227 1.34 -13.27 -17.18
CA ASP A 227 0.65 -14.04 -16.17
C ASP A 227 1.13 -13.74 -14.73
N LEU A 228 2.27 -13.05 -14.55
CA LEU A 228 2.72 -12.52 -13.27
C LEU A 228 1.93 -11.27 -12.82
N LEU A 229 1.24 -10.60 -13.75
CA LEU A 229 0.53 -9.35 -13.48
C LEU A 229 -0.51 -9.41 -12.36
N PRO A 230 -1.22 -10.51 -12.07
CA PRO A 230 -2.06 -10.59 -10.88
C PRO A 230 -1.30 -10.37 -9.56
N ILE A 231 -0.08 -10.90 -9.44
CA ILE A 231 0.79 -10.69 -8.26
C ILE A 231 1.33 -9.25 -8.27
N VAL A 232 1.73 -8.72 -9.42
CA VAL A 232 2.17 -7.31 -9.57
C VAL A 232 1.06 -6.35 -9.16
N ALA A 233 -0.18 -6.60 -9.58
CA ALA A 233 -1.33 -5.79 -9.21
C ALA A 233 -1.60 -5.82 -7.70
N LEU A 234 -1.47 -7.00 -7.07
CA LEU A 234 -1.63 -7.15 -5.62
C LEU A 234 -0.62 -6.29 -4.86
N GLY A 235 0.69 -6.40 -5.14
CA GLY A 235 1.72 -5.61 -4.45
C GLY A 235 1.54 -4.12 -4.69
N THR A 236 1.33 -3.71 -5.95
CA THR A 236 1.09 -2.30 -6.30
C THR A 236 -0.05 -1.66 -5.50
N VAL A 237 -1.15 -2.40 -5.27
CA VAL A 237 -2.27 -1.89 -4.48
C VAL A 237 -1.98 -1.97 -2.98
N ALA A 238 -1.33 -3.03 -2.53
CA ALA A 238 -1.06 -3.26 -1.10
C ALA A 238 -0.05 -2.26 -0.52
N ASP A 239 0.93 -1.80 -1.31
CA ASP A 239 1.90 -0.77 -0.94
C ASP A 239 1.30 0.64 -0.90
N MET A 240 0.07 0.81 -1.39
CA MET A 240 -0.62 2.10 -1.40
C MET A 240 0.12 3.19 -2.19
N VAL A 241 0.93 2.84 -3.18
CA VAL A 241 1.54 3.79 -4.10
C VAL A 241 0.49 4.53 -4.92
N ARG A 242 0.81 5.74 -5.35
CA ARG A 242 -0.07 6.50 -6.24
C ARG A 242 -0.36 5.70 -7.52
N LEU A 243 -1.64 5.55 -7.85
CA LEU A 243 -2.08 4.91 -9.09
C LEU A 243 -2.02 5.91 -10.26
N ASP A 244 -0.80 6.21 -10.70
CA ASP A 244 -0.59 6.93 -11.97
C ASP A 244 -1.05 6.07 -13.16
N ALA A 245 -0.96 6.60 -14.38
CA ALA A 245 -1.42 5.88 -15.57
C ALA A 245 -0.77 4.49 -15.71
N ASN A 246 0.52 4.37 -15.41
CA ASN A 246 1.25 3.12 -15.54
C ASN A 246 0.83 2.09 -14.47
N ASN A 247 0.74 2.50 -13.21
CA ASN A 247 0.26 1.62 -12.14
C ASN A 247 -1.19 1.18 -12.38
N ARG A 248 -2.08 2.05 -12.90
CA ARG A 248 -3.45 1.66 -13.28
C ARG A 248 -3.45 0.59 -14.37
N ARG A 249 -2.54 0.67 -15.36
CA ARG A 249 -2.37 -0.35 -16.41
C ARG A 249 -1.95 -1.69 -15.83
N LEU A 250 -0.92 -1.70 -14.97
CA LEU A 250 -0.46 -2.91 -14.29
C LEU A 250 -1.58 -3.55 -13.46
N VAL A 251 -2.29 -2.75 -12.67
CA VAL A 251 -3.40 -3.22 -11.83
C VAL A 251 -4.57 -3.72 -12.68
N ALA A 252 -4.97 -2.99 -13.71
CA ALA A 252 -6.06 -3.39 -14.61
C ALA A 252 -5.76 -4.73 -15.29
N GLN A 253 -4.55 -4.87 -15.81
CA GLN A 253 -4.12 -6.06 -16.52
C GLN A 253 -3.96 -7.28 -15.59
N GLY A 254 -3.57 -7.05 -14.33
CA GLY A 254 -3.54 -8.09 -13.31
C GLY A 254 -4.94 -8.55 -12.92
N LEU A 255 -5.86 -7.61 -12.64
CA LEU A 255 -7.25 -7.91 -12.31
C LEU A 255 -7.99 -8.60 -13.46
N GLU A 256 -7.75 -8.20 -14.70
CA GLU A 256 -8.37 -8.83 -15.88
C GLU A 256 -7.98 -10.32 -15.98
N ARG A 257 -6.69 -10.63 -15.81
CA ARG A 257 -6.20 -12.01 -15.82
C ARG A 257 -6.76 -12.83 -14.68
N LEU A 258 -6.76 -12.26 -13.49
CA LEU A 258 -7.31 -12.90 -12.31
C LEU A 258 -8.79 -13.27 -12.52
N ARG A 259 -9.60 -12.34 -13.01
CA ARG A 259 -11.04 -12.55 -13.28
C ARG A 259 -11.29 -13.64 -14.36
N ARG A 260 -10.37 -13.79 -15.32
CA ARG A 260 -10.42 -14.83 -16.35
C ARG A 260 -9.95 -16.20 -15.86
N GLY A 261 -9.55 -16.33 -14.60
CA GLY A 261 -9.02 -17.56 -14.02
C GLY A 261 -7.54 -17.83 -14.35
N ASN A 262 -6.86 -16.87 -14.96
CA ASN A 262 -5.41 -16.95 -15.22
C ASN A 262 -4.65 -16.42 -13.98
N SER A 263 -4.55 -17.25 -12.96
CA SER A 263 -3.93 -16.92 -11.69
C SER A 263 -3.22 -18.12 -11.08
N PHE A 264 -2.45 -17.88 -10.04
CA PHE A 264 -1.70 -18.89 -9.28
C PHE A 264 -2.53 -19.49 -8.15
N ALA A 265 -2.23 -20.74 -7.79
CA ALA A 265 -2.94 -21.46 -6.73
C ALA A 265 -2.99 -20.67 -5.42
N GLY A 266 -1.86 -20.08 -4.99
CA GLY A 266 -1.79 -19.30 -3.76
C GLY A 266 -2.68 -18.05 -3.77
N LEU A 267 -2.73 -17.31 -4.88
CA LEU A 267 -3.60 -16.14 -4.97
C LEU A 267 -5.09 -16.54 -4.97
N ASN A 268 -5.45 -17.63 -5.65
CA ASN A 268 -6.80 -18.18 -5.63
C ASN A 268 -7.20 -18.64 -4.22
N ALA A 269 -6.29 -19.32 -3.50
CA ALA A 269 -6.52 -19.76 -2.13
C ALA A 269 -6.74 -18.57 -1.17
N LEU A 270 -5.96 -17.47 -1.32
CA LEU A 270 -6.15 -16.24 -0.55
C LEU A 270 -7.53 -15.61 -0.77
N PHE A 271 -8.04 -15.60 -2.01
CA PHE A 271 -9.41 -15.16 -2.30
C PHE A 271 -10.45 -16.07 -1.64
N GLN A 272 -10.24 -17.38 -1.69
CA GLN A 272 -11.16 -18.36 -1.11
C GLN A 272 -11.25 -18.24 0.42
N VAL A 273 -10.14 -18.14 1.15
CA VAL A 273 -10.16 -17.94 2.61
C VAL A 273 -10.72 -16.56 3.01
N ALA A 274 -10.65 -15.59 2.10
CA ALA A 274 -11.28 -14.28 2.27
C ALA A 274 -12.80 -14.29 1.98
N ASN A 275 -13.38 -15.42 1.56
CA ASN A 275 -14.76 -15.55 1.08
C ASN A 275 -15.07 -14.61 -0.09
N LEU A 276 -14.13 -14.43 -1.00
CA LEU A 276 -14.25 -13.57 -2.18
C LEU A 276 -14.23 -14.42 -3.46
N ASN A 277 -15.06 -14.02 -4.42
CA ASN A 277 -15.04 -14.63 -5.74
C ASN A 277 -13.96 -13.95 -6.61
N VAL A 278 -13.03 -14.74 -7.13
CA VAL A 278 -11.95 -14.26 -8.01
C VAL A 278 -12.49 -13.56 -9.27
N ARG A 279 -13.66 -13.98 -9.77
CA ARG A 279 -14.27 -13.38 -10.97
C ARG A 279 -14.72 -11.93 -10.76
N ASP A 280 -14.94 -11.54 -9.49
CA ASP A 280 -15.38 -10.20 -9.10
C ASP A 280 -14.22 -9.40 -8.45
N ALA A 281 -12.98 -9.87 -8.63
CA ALA A 281 -11.80 -9.24 -8.03
C ALA A 281 -11.68 -7.76 -8.39
N SER A 282 -11.33 -6.95 -7.41
CA SER A 282 -11.16 -5.50 -7.55
C SER A 282 -9.89 -5.03 -6.82
N ALA A 283 -9.44 -3.82 -7.10
CA ALA A 283 -8.34 -3.21 -6.36
C ALA A 283 -8.66 -3.12 -4.85
N SER A 284 -9.91 -2.87 -4.50
CA SER A 284 -10.36 -2.87 -3.10
C SER A 284 -10.15 -4.23 -2.41
N ASN A 285 -10.40 -5.34 -3.11
CA ASN A 285 -10.13 -6.68 -2.53
C ASN A 285 -8.64 -6.86 -2.24
N PHE A 286 -7.75 -6.40 -3.11
CA PHE A 286 -6.31 -6.45 -2.87
C PHE A 286 -5.91 -5.61 -1.65
N GLY A 287 -6.37 -4.36 -1.57
CA GLY A 287 -5.99 -3.45 -0.48
C GLY A 287 -6.59 -3.81 0.88
N PHE A 288 -7.84 -4.31 0.92
CA PHE A 288 -8.57 -4.48 2.19
C PHE A 288 -8.80 -5.93 2.62
N ALA A 289 -8.57 -6.90 1.72
CA ALA A 289 -8.74 -8.30 2.06
C ALA A 289 -7.43 -9.10 1.90
N ILE A 290 -6.79 -9.08 0.73
CA ILE A 290 -5.66 -9.95 0.44
C ILE A 290 -4.36 -9.37 1.03
N GLY A 291 -4.03 -8.11 0.78
CA GLY A 291 -2.84 -7.43 1.31
C GLY A 291 -2.73 -7.51 2.84
N PRO A 292 -3.80 -7.25 3.61
CA PRO A 292 -3.78 -7.40 5.06
C PRO A 292 -3.43 -8.79 5.57
N ARG A 293 -3.79 -9.87 4.84
CA ARG A 293 -3.44 -11.25 5.18
C ARG A 293 -1.94 -11.50 5.00
N LEU A 294 -1.36 -11.03 3.91
CA LEU A 294 0.09 -11.07 3.71
C LEU A 294 0.81 -10.23 4.77
N ASN A 295 0.38 -8.99 4.97
CA ASN A 295 1.01 -8.09 5.94
C ASN A 295 0.96 -8.60 7.39
N ALA A 296 -0.02 -9.44 7.74
CA ALA A 296 -0.11 -10.03 9.09
C ALA A 296 1.09 -10.93 9.39
N ALA A 297 1.58 -11.69 8.41
CA ALA A 297 2.75 -12.53 8.56
C ALA A 297 4.01 -11.74 8.93
N GLY A 298 4.27 -10.60 8.26
CA GLY A 298 5.42 -9.72 8.58
C GLY A 298 5.26 -8.91 9.87
N ARG A 299 4.08 -8.94 10.51
CA ARG A 299 3.82 -8.23 11.79
C ARG A 299 3.87 -9.15 13.01
N LEU A 300 3.46 -10.40 12.86
CA LEU A 300 3.31 -11.34 13.98
C LEU A 300 4.21 -12.58 13.84
N GLY A 301 4.82 -12.81 12.67
CA GLY A 301 5.59 -14.03 12.42
C GLY A 301 6.50 -13.95 11.19
N ASP A 302 6.51 -15.02 10.41
CA ASP A 302 7.37 -15.21 9.24
C ASP A 302 6.67 -14.83 7.93
N MET A 303 7.08 -13.72 7.30
CA MET A 303 6.62 -13.32 5.97
C MET A 303 6.94 -14.38 4.89
N GLY A 304 7.90 -15.26 5.14
CA GLY A 304 8.19 -16.39 4.26
C GLY A 304 6.98 -17.27 3.97
N ILE A 305 5.99 -17.36 4.89
CA ILE A 305 4.72 -18.05 4.66
C ILE A 305 3.95 -17.39 3.50
N GLY A 306 3.89 -16.04 3.49
CA GLY A 306 3.24 -15.27 2.43
C GLY A 306 3.90 -15.50 1.06
N ILE A 307 5.24 -15.46 1.01
CA ILE A 307 5.99 -15.72 -0.22
C ILE A 307 5.76 -17.16 -0.68
N ARG A 308 5.90 -18.15 0.22
CA ARG A 308 5.64 -19.57 -0.12
C ARG A 308 4.23 -19.76 -0.67
N CYS A 309 3.21 -19.14 -0.08
CA CYS A 309 1.86 -19.16 -0.60
C CYS A 309 1.78 -18.62 -2.04
N LEU A 310 2.40 -17.49 -2.33
CA LEU A 310 2.37 -16.86 -3.65
C LEU A 310 3.18 -17.63 -4.72
N ILE A 311 4.18 -18.43 -4.33
CA ILE A 311 4.98 -19.24 -5.26
C ILE A 311 4.56 -20.71 -5.33
N GLU A 312 3.60 -21.14 -4.53
CA GLU A 312 3.10 -22.51 -4.53
C GLU A 312 2.18 -22.74 -5.74
N ASP A 313 2.34 -23.89 -6.41
CA ASP A 313 1.52 -24.28 -7.57
C ASP A 313 0.56 -25.43 -7.24
N ASP A 314 0.81 -26.18 -6.15
CA ASP A 314 -0.10 -27.20 -5.65
C ASP A 314 -1.27 -26.54 -4.90
N PRO A 315 -2.53 -26.76 -5.33
CA PRO A 315 -3.69 -26.10 -4.74
C PRO A 315 -3.92 -26.43 -3.26
N ASP A 316 -3.64 -27.64 -2.83
CA ASP A 316 -3.89 -28.09 -1.45
C ASP A 316 -2.85 -27.42 -0.52
N ARG A 317 -1.57 -27.45 -0.89
CA ARG A 317 -0.52 -26.74 -0.15
C ARG A 317 -0.72 -25.24 -0.11
N ALA A 318 -1.15 -24.66 -1.22
CA ALA A 318 -1.48 -23.25 -1.31
C ALA A 318 -2.63 -22.89 -0.37
N MET A 319 -3.64 -23.76 -0.25
CA MET A 319 -4.75 -23.59 0.68
C MET A 319 -4.30 -23.65 2.13
N ASP A 320 -3.44 -24.59 2.51
CA ASP A 320 -2.89 -24.71 3.86
C ASP A 320 -2.13 -23.42 4.26
N LEU A 321 -1.31 -22.89 3.34
CA LEU A 321 -0.58 -21.63 3.57
C LEU A 321 -1.52 -20.42 3.67
N ALA A 322 -2.56 -20.37 2.83
CA ALA A 322 -3.55 -19.29 2.87
C ALA A 322 -4.37 -19.31 4.17
N GLN A 323 -4.71 -20.49 4.70
CA GLN A 323 -5.38 -20.63 5.99
C GLN A 323 -4.51 -20.14 7.15
N GLN A 324 -3.19 -20.43 7.12
CA GLN A 324 -2.26 -19.91 8.11
C GLN A 324 -2.22 -18.36 8.07
N LEU A 325 -2.15 -17.77 6.87
CA LEU A 325 -2.18 -16.32 6.70
C LEU A 325 -3.50 -15.69 7.18
N ASP A 326 -4.63 -16.37 6.96
CA ASP A 326 -5.93 -15.91 7.44
C ASP A 326 -6.02 -15.98 8.96
N ALA A 327 -5.53 -17.03 9.58
CA ALA A 327 -5.45 -17.18 11.04
C ALA A 327 -4.58 -16.06 11.66
N MET A 328 -3.37 -15.82 11.12
CA MET A 328 -2.50 -14.73 11.56
C MET A 328 -3.16 -13.35 11.38
N ASN A 329 -3.94 -13.15 10.33
CA ASN A 329 -4.66 -11.90 10.12
C ASN A 329 -5.84 -11.72 11.11
N HIS A 330 -6.49 -12.81 11.54
CA HIS A 330 -7.49 -12.76 12.62
C HIS A 330 -6.84 -12.39 13.95
N GLU A 331 -5.77 -13.09 14.33
CA GLU A 331 -5.00 -12.79 15.54
C GLU A 331 -4.50 -11.33 15.55
N ARG A 332 -3.92 -10.86 14.45
CA ARG A 332 -3.50 -9.47 14.31
C ARG A 332 -4.66 -8.49 14.52
N ARG A 333 -5.88 -8.82 14.02
CA ARG A 333 -7.07 -7.96 14.20
C ARG A 333 -7.53 -7.93 15.65
N GLU A 334 -7.46 -9.03 16.37
CA GLU A 334 -7.79 -9.10 17.79
C GLU A 334 -6.83 -8.24 18.61
N ILE A 335 -5.52 -8.44 18.43
CA ILE A 335 -4.49 -7.63 19.09
C ILE A 335 -4.63 -6.14 18.75
N GLU A 336 -4.90 -5.80 17.46
CA GLU A 336 -5.13 -4.41 17.04
C GLU A 336 -6.37 -3.82 17.71
N GLN A 337 -7.45 -4.60 17.82
CA GLN A 337 -8.71 -4.15 18.40
C GLN A 337 -8.56 -3.83 19.89
N GLU A 338 -7.93 -4.71 20.66
CA GLU A 338 -7.66 -4.51 22.10
C GLU A 338 -6.79 -3.27 22.33
N ALA A 339 -5.66 -3.18 21.63
CA ALA A 339 -4.76 -2.03 21.73
C ALA A 339 -5.45 -0.71 21.30
N ARG A 340 -6.31 -0.77 20.29
CA ARG A 340 -7.08 0.39 19.80
C ARG A 340 -8.08 0.87 20.84
N ASP A 341 -8.84 -0.04 21.45
CA ASP A 341 -9.90 0.34 22.40
C ASP A 341 -9.27 0.94 23.68
N GLU A 342 -8.13 0.41 24.13
CA GLU A 342 -7.36 0.99 25.22
C GLU A 342 -6.76 2.37 24.84
N ALA A 343 -6.13 2.47 23.66
CA ALA A 343 -5.54 3.72 23.20
C ALA A 343 -6.62 4.81 22.97
N LEU A 344 -7.81 4.43 22.53
CA LEU A 344 -8.95 5.34 22.41
C LEU A 344 -9.38 5.88 23.76
N SER A 345 -9.49 5.02 24.77
CA SER A 345 -9.81 5.42 26.15
C SER A 345 -8.77 6.39 26.71
N GLN A 346 -7.47 6.09 26.52
CA GLN A 346 -6.38 6.98 26.94
C GLN A 346 -6.44 8.32 26.19
N ALA A 347 -6.67 8.31 24.86
CA ALA A 347 -6.78 9.53 24.06
C ALA A 347 -7.95 10.42 24.51
N LEU A 348 -9.11 9.84 24.79
CA LEU A 348 -10.27 10.56 25.31
C LEU A 348 -9.96 11.17 26.69
N SER A 349 -9.39 10.40 27.61
CA SER A 349 -8.95 10.89 28.92
C SER A 349 -7.95 12.04 28.79
N LEU A 350 -6.98 11.95 27.92
CA LEU A 350 -6.07 13.02 27.58
C LEU A 350 -6.81 14.24 26.99
N LEU A 351 -7.75 14.10 26.17
CA LEU A 351 -8.55 15.14 25.58
C LEU A 351 -9.65 15.70 26.52
N GLU A 352 -10.07 15.15 27.67
CA GLU A 352 -11.02 15.66 28.69
C GLU A 352 -10.34 16.41 29.88
N SER A 353 -9.05 16.22 30.23
CA SER A 353 -8.33 16.98 31.24
C SER A 353 -7.90 18.35 30.73
N GLN A 354 -7.96 19.37 31.48
CA GLN A 354 -7.82 20.82 31.21
C GLN A 354 -7.05 21.30 29.96
N SER A 355 -7.56 22.33 29.30
CA SER A 355 -7.03 23.07 28.12
C SER A 355 -6.93 22.33 26.80
N ARG A 356 -7.82 21.48 26.49
CA ARG A 356 -7.77 20.45 25.44
C ARG A 356 -8.21 20.82 24.06
N ALA A 357 -8.99 21.83 23.87
CA ALA A 357 -9.37 22.33 22.54
C ALA A 357 -8.13 22.65 21.68
N ASP A 358 -6.99 22.92 22.34
CA ASP A 358 -5.74 23.35 21.72
C ASP A 358 -4.71 22.22 21.50
N ARG A 359 -4.92 21.00 22.05
CA ARG A 359 -3.93 19.93 21.88
C ARG A 359 -3.86 19.46 20.44
N LYS A 360 -2.66 19.50 19.85
CA LYS A 360 -2.40 19.23 18.44
C LYS A 360 -1.91 17.81 18.14
N SER A 361 -1.53 17.04 19.18
CA SER A 361 -0.98 15.70 19.04
C SER A 361 -1.56 14.69 20.01
N LEU A 362 -1.35 13.41 19.68
CA LEU A 362 -1.60 12.28 20.56
C LEU A 362 -0.31 11.48 20.69
N VAL A 363 0.24 11.40 21.92
CA VAL A 363 1.39 10.57 22.25
C VAL A 363 0.96 9.61 23.35
N LEU A 364 0.96 8.32 23.06
CA LEU A 364 0.46 7.26 23.93
C LEU A 364 1.47 6.13 24.07
N HIS A 365 1.49 5.48 25.21
CA HIS A 365 2.33 4.33 25.49
C HIS A 365 1.60 3.32 26.38
N ASP A 366 1.78 2.04 26.08
CA ASP A 366 1.45 0.96 27.00
C ASP A 366 2.42 -0.21 26.76
N SER A 367 2.94 -0.77 27.85
CA SER A 367 3.89 -1.89 27.81
C SER A 367 3.28 -3.20 27.31
N ARG A 368 1.95 -3.31 27.29
CA ARG A 368 1.21 -4.48 26.81
C ARG A 368 1.00 -4.47 25.30
N TRP A 369 1.19 -3.33 24.64
CA TRP A 369 0.94 -3.23 23.22
C TRP A 369 2.03 -3.91 22.40
N HIS A 370 1.60 -4.68 21.41
CA HIS A 370 2.53 -5.38 20.54
C HIS A 370 3.15 -4.44 19.48
N PRO A 371 4.50 -4.41 19.32
CA PRO A 371 5.17 -3.51 18.38
C PRO A 371 4.69 -3.64 16.91
N GLY A 372 4.20 -4.82 16.52
CA GLY A 372 3.68 -5.09 15.18
C GLY A 372 2.37 -4.36 14.84
N VAL A 373 1.59 -3.90 15.86
CA VAL A 373 0.28 -3.27 15.64
C VAL A 373 0.24 -1.77 15.98
N ILE A 374 1.21 -1.23 16.73
CA ILE A 374 1.17 0.19 17.14
C ILE A 374 1.03 1.17 15.98
N GLY A 375 1.60 0.84 14.81
CA GLY A 375 1.46 1.66 13.61
C GLY A 375 0.03 1.68 13.04
N LEU A 376 -0.74 0.61 13.21
CA LEU A 376 -2.15 0.54 12.85
C LEU A 376 -2.99 1.33 13.84
N VAL A 377 -2.71 1.18 15.13
CA VAL A 377 -3.38 1.95 16.21
C VAL A 377 -3.15 3.45 16.02
N ALA A 378 -1.90 3.89 15.78
CA ALA A 378 -1.58 5.29 15.48
C ALA A 378 -2.37 5.82 14.26
N GLY A 379 -2.51 4.99 13.21
CA GLY A 379 -3.33 5.29 12.05
C GLY A 379 -4.80 5.52 12.41
N ARG A 380 -5.39 4.64 13.24
CA ARG A 380 -6.79 4.76 13.68
C ARG A 380 -7.04 6.01 14.55
N LEU A 381 -6.11 6.29 15.47
CA LEU A 381 -6.18 7.51 16.28
C LEU A 381 -6.10 8.77 15.40
N LYS A 382 -5.15 8.79 14.46
CA LYS A 382 -5.02 9.89 13.49
C LYS A 382 -6.29 10.08 12.67
N GLU A 383 -6.94 9.01 12.19
CA GLU A 383 -8.19 9.09 11.43
C GLU A 383 -9.35 9.61 12.28
N GLN A 384 -9.47 9.13 13.52
CA GLN A 384 -10.57 9.48 14.41
C GLN A 384 -10.48 10.89 14.95
N PHE A 385 -9.30 11.32 15.40
CA PHE A 385 -9.09 12.64 16.02
C PHE A 385 -8.55 13.68 15.06
N TYR A 386 -8.13 13.28 13.87
CA TYR A 386 -7.50 14.10 12.84
C TYR A 386 -6.33 14.93 13.40
N ARG A 387 -5.42 14.25 14.08
CA ARG A 387 -4.20 14.80 14.69
C ARG A 387 -3.03 13.85 14.46
N PRO A 388 -1.78 14.36 14.35
CA PRO A 388 -0.60 13.51 14.41
C PRO A 388 -0.64 12.64 15.68
N ALA A 389 -0.43 11.35 15.49
CA ALA A 389 -0.49 10.37 16.57
C ALA A 389 0.80 9.53 16.60
N ILE A 390 1.36 9.37 17.79
CA ILE A 390 2.49 8.49 18.07
C ILE A 390 2.04 7.48 19.11
N VAL A 391 2.22 6.20 18.81
CA VAL A 391 1.92 5.11 19.72
C VAL A 391 3.19 4.33 19.99
N PHE A 392 3.54 4.19 21.26
CA PHE A 392 4.73 3.49 21.73
C PHE A 392 4.38 2.15 22.35
N ALA A 393 5.25 1.16 22.13
CA ALA A 393 5.32 -0.11 22.84
C ALA A 393 6.74 -0.29 23.42
N ASP A 394 6.88 -1.20 24.39
CA ASP A 394 8.20 -1.55 24.92
C ASP A 394 9.05 -2.20 23.82
N ASP A 395 10.37 -1.90 23.83
CA ASP A 395 11.35 -2.54 22.95
C ASP A 395 11.91 -3.81 23.62
N ASN A 396 12.61 -4.62 22.83
CA ASN A 396 13.38 -5.77 23.34
C ASN A 396 14.52 -5.32 24.30
N ASP A 397 15.03 -4.11 24.13
CA ASP A 397 16.02 -3.50 25.05
C ASP A 397 15.30 -2.95 26.29
N PRO A 398 15.62 -3.45 27.51
CA PRO A 398 14.98 -2.96 28.74
C PRO A 398 15.14 -1.46 28.92
N GLY A 399 14.05 -0.78 29.21
CA GLY A 399 14.03 0.67 29.42
C GLY A 399 13.88 1.50 28.13
N ARG A 400 13.85 0.88 26.95
CA ARG A 400 13.59 1.53 25.68
C ARG A 400 12.16 1.27 25.20
N ILE A 401 11.66 2.23 24.43
CA ILE A 401 10.36 2.12 23.78
C ILE A 401 10.49 2.46 22.30
N LYS A 402 9.73 1.75 21.47
CA LYS A 402 9.60 2.01 20.03
C LYS A 402 8.26 2.65 19.72
N GLY A 403 8.29 3.78 19.00
CA GLY A 403 7.12 4.54 18.60
C GLY A 403 6.84 4.42 17.10
N SER A 404 5.56 4.35 16.77
CA SER A 404 5.09 4.49 15.39
C SER A 404 4.25 5.75 15.25
N CYS A 405 4.67 6.62 14.31
CA CYS A 405 4.05 7.91 14.05
C CYS A 405 3.14 7.84 12.83
N ARG A 406 2.00 8.53 12.90
CA ARG A 406 1.14 8.81 11.76
C ARG A 406 0.74 10.27 11.76
N SER A 407 0.85 10.92 10.59
CA SER A 407 0.59 12.35 10.44
C SER A 407 -0.68 12.65 9.66
N ILE A 408 -1.09 13.91 9.71
CA ILE A 408 -2.17 14.49 8.90
C ILE A 408 -1.59 15.23 7.70
N PRO A 409 -2.37 15.44 6.62
CA PRO A 409 -1.93 16.25 5.49
C PRO A 409 -1.42 17.63 5.90
N GLY A 410 -0.31 18.06 5.30
CA GLY A 410 0.33 19.34 5.61
C GLY A 410 1.32 19.33 6.78
N VAL A 411 1.39 18.26 7.56
CA VAL A 411 2.36 18.11 8.65
C VAL A 411 3.37 17.01 8.32
N HIS A 412 4.60 17.38 8.00
CA HIS A 412 5.68 16.44 7.65
C HIS A 412 6.31 15.86 8.92
N ILE A 413 5.86 14.66 9.34
CA ILE A 413 6.22 14.11 10.66
C ILE A 413 7.73 13.89 10.85
N ARG A 414 8.44 13.47 9.78
CA ARG A 414 9.89 13.28 9.87
C ARG A 414 10.62 14.58 10.16
N ASP A 415 10.20 15.71 9.53
CA ASP A 415 10.82 17.01 9.74
C ASP A 415 10.58 17.51 11.17
N VAL A 416 9.41 17.23 11.74
CA VAL A 416 9.11 17.50 13.15
C VAL A 416 10.08 16.73 14.07
N LEU A 417 10.29 15.43 13.80
CA LEU A 417 11.23 14.62 14.58
C LEU A 417 12.68 15.10 14.40
N GLU A 418 13.09 15.45 13.19
CA GLU A 418 14.43 15.99 12.88
C GLU A 418 14.65 17.34 13.61
N ARG A 419 13.63 18.18 13.69
CA ARG A 419 13.68 19.44 14.45
C ARG A 419 13.88 19.20 15.93
N ILE A 420 13.15 18.24 16.51
CA ILE A 420 13.30 17.87 17.92
C ILE A 420 14.71 17.33 18.19
N ASP A 421 15.20 16.40 17.34
CA ASP A 421 16.53 15.81 17.49
C ASP A 421 17.64 16.85 17.38
N THR A 422 17.49 17.83 16.48
CA THR A 422 18.44 18.93 16.30
C THR A 422 18.48 19.86 17.53
N LEU A 423 17.32 20.16 18.11
CA LEU A 423 17.23 21.08 19.27
C LEU A 423 17.55 20.39 20.61
N HIS A 424 17.31 19.09 20.71
CA HIS A 424 17.49 18.27 21.91
C HIS A 424 18.28 17.00 21.59
N PRO A 425 19.60 17.12 21.26
CA PRO A 425 20.41 15.99 20.87
C PRO A 425 20.42 14.87 21.93
N GLY A 426 20.23 13.63 21.49
CA GLY A 426 20.20 12.45 22.36
C GLY A 426 18.86 12.21 23.08
N LEU A 427 17.82 13.00 22.81
CA LEU A 427 16.46 12.69 23.25
C LEU A 427 15.88 11.54 22.45
N ILE A 428 16.03 11.59 21.13
CA ILE A 428 15.62 10.53 20.20
C ILE A 428 16.82 9.63 19.94
N LEU A 429 16.73 8.34 20.28
CA LEU A 429 17.81 7.39 20.08
C LEU A 429 17.99 7.04 18.59
N ALA A 430 16.90 6.92 17.87
CA ALA A 430 16.84 6.69 16.44
C ALA A 430 15.48 7.12 15.89
N PHE A 431 15.44 7.63 14.67
CA PHE A 431 14.19 7.87 13.94
C PHE A 431 14.39 7.74 12.43
N GLY A 432 13.28 7.47 11.74
CA GLY A 432 13.27 7.38 10.28
C GLY A 432 11.84 7.32 9.74
N GLY A 433 11.69 7.59 8.45
CA GLY A 433 10.37 7.55 7.81
C GLY A 433 10.19 8.65 6.78
N HIS A 434 8.92 8.97 6.52
CA HIS A 434 8.46 9.91 5.48
C HIS A 434 7.49 10.93 6.06
N ALA A 435 6.92 11.77 5.19
CA ALA A 435 6.01 12.84 5.59
C ALA A 435 4.82 12.37 6.44
N MET A 436 4.20 11.24 6.09
CA MET A 436 2.94 10.77 6.71
C MET A 436 3.12 9.67 7.73
N ALA A 437 4.29 9.01 7.78
CA ALA A 437 4.57 7.91 8.69
C ALA A 437 6.06 7.87 9.03
N ALA A 438 6.38 7.67 10.32
CA ALA A 438 7.74 7.53 10.81
C ALA A 438 7.79 6.56 11.98
N GLY A 439 9.00 6.05 12.26
CA GLY A 439 9.31 5.30 13.46
C GLY A 439 10.35 6.05 14.27
N LEU A 440 10.35 5.85 15.60
CA LEU A 440 11.37 6.38 16.49
C LEU A 440 11.60 5.45 17.67
N ALA A 441 12.74 5.62 18.34
CA ALA A 441 13.06 4.96 19.60
C ALA A 441 13.46 5.99 20.65
N LEU A 442 13.03 5.78 21.88
CA LEU A 442 13.31 6.64 23.04
C LEU A 442 13.72 5.79 24.25
N GLU A 443 14.38 6.41 25.24
CA GLU A 443 14.36 5.90 26.60
C GLU A 443 12.98 6.14 27.22
N ARG A 444 12.40 5.13 27.86
CA ARG A 444 11.05 5.21 28.46
C ARG A 444 10.91 6.35 29.46
N THR A 445 11.96 6.62 30.24
CA THR A 445 12.00 7.70 31.24
C THR A 445 11.89 9.10 30.63
N ARG A 446 12.12 9.25 29.33
CA ARG A 446 12.08 10.52 28.62
C ARG A 446 10.80 10.74 27.79
N LEU A 447 9.80 9.87 27.94
CA LEU A 447 8.56 9.94 27.16
C LEU A 447 7.78 11.25 27.41
N ASP A 448 7.65 11.67 28.66
CA ASP A 448 6.90 12.90 29.03
C ASP A 448 7.59 14.15 28.44
N GLU A 449 8.93 14.22 28.54
CA GLU A 449 9.73 15.28 27.94
C GLU A 449 9.54 15.33 26.42
N PHE A 450 9.66 14.18 25.77
CA PHE A 450 9.43 14.08 24.34
C PHE A 450 8.01 14.51 23.96
N SER A 451 6.99 14.07 24.69
CA SER A 451 5.58 14.42 24.43
C SER A 451 5.34 15.93 24.49
N ALA A 452 5.92 16.61 25.49
CA ALA A 452 5.82 18.07 25.62
C ALA A 452 6.51 18.81 24.47
N LEU A 453 7.71 18.36 24.07
CA LEU A 453 8.47 18.93 22.97
C LEU A 453 7.81 18.66 21.62
N PHE A 454 7.23 17.48 21.43
CA PHE A 454 6.49 17.15 20.22
C PHE A 454 5.27 18.06 20.03
N GLU A 455 4.49 18.27 21.10
CA GLU A 455 3.35 19.19 21.11
C GLU A 455 3.78 20.63 20.81
N SER A 456 4.85 21.13 21.44
CA SER A 456 5.34 22.50 21.21
C SER A 456 5.91 22.69 19.79
N THR A 457 6.68 21.70 19.30
CA THR A 457 7.29 21.77 17.96
C THR A 457 6.24 21.77 16.86
N LEU A 458 5.11 21.05 17.05
CA LEU A 458 4.02 21.07 16.08
C LEU A 458 3.44 22.47 15.84
N ASN A 459 3.56 23.41 16.81
CA ASN A 459 3.12 24.78 16.61
C ASN A 459 3.90 25.51 15.50
N ASP A 460 5.16 25.11 15.28
CA ASP A 460 6.02 25.68 14.23
C ASP A 460 5.68 25.13 12.84
N PHE A 461 5.04 23.93 12.77
CA PHE A 461 4.76 23.20 11.54
C PHE A 461 3.29 23.22 11.12
N ALA A 462 2.36 23.53 12.03
CA ALA A 462 0.92 23.37 11.78
C ALA A 462 0.07 24.51 12.35
N GLY A 463 -0.58 25.25 11.46
CA GLY A 463 -1.65 26.18 11.82
C GLY A 463 -2.99 25.46 12.05
N PRO A 464 -4.01 26.17 12.58
CA PRO A 464 -5.34 25.59 12.86
C PRO A 464 -6.01 24.92 11.65
N GLU A 465 -5.72 25.42 10.44
CA GLU A 465 -6.26 24.92 9.17
C GLU A 465 -5.87 23.46 8.88
N HIS A 466 -4.71 23.00 9.34
CA HIS A 466 -4.23 21.62 9.15
C HIS A 466 -5.05 20.61 9.96
N PHE A 467 -5.70 21.04 11.05
CA PHE A 467 -6.50 20.18 11.93
C PHE A 467 -7.97 20.11 11.53
N LEU A 468 -8.35 20.74 10.43
CA LEU A 468 -9.68 20.65 9.84
C LEU A 468 -9.71 19.51 8.80
N GLN A 469 -10.42 18.45 9.14
CA GLN A 469 -10.59 17.34 8.19
C GLN A 469 -11.34 17.82 6.95
N GLN A 470 -10.72 17.65 5.77
CA GLN A 470 -11.32 17.98 4.49
C GLN A 470 -11.85 16.72 3.82
N LEU A 471 -13.06 16.80 3.26
CA LEU A 471 -13.64 15.80 2.38
C LEU A 471 -13.79 16.38 0.99
N ASP A 472 -13.00 15.87 0.06
CA ASP A 472 -13.10 16.24 -1.35
C ASP A 472 -14.24 15.49 -2.03
N THR A 473 -15.10 16.21 -2.75
CA THR A 473 -16.21 15.66 -3.52
C THR A 473 -16.08 15.99 -5.01
N ASP A 474 -16.78 15.23 -5.83
CA ASP A 474 -16.90 15.48 -7.28
C ASP A 474 -18.17 16.30 -7.63
N GLY A 475 -18.73 17.02 -6.63
CA GLY A 475 -19.92 17.84 -6.79
C GLY A 475 -21.22 17.02 -6.77
N PRO A 476 -22.37 17.66 -7.11
CA PRO A 476 -23.65 16.99 -7.16
C PRO A 476 -23.76 16.03 -8.34
N LEU A 477 -24.50 14.93 -8.13
CA LEU A 477 -24.79 13.96 -9.18
C LEU A 477 -26.23 14.12 -9.66
N ASP A 478 -26.43 14.31 -10.97
CA ASP A 478 -27.75 14.41 -11.57
C ASP A 478 -28.53 13.09 -11.43
N ALA A 479 -29.86 13.19 -11.27
CA ALA A 479 -30.74 12.05 -11.09
C ALA A 479 -30.64 10.99 -12.21
N GLN A 480 -30.35 11.41 -13.44
CA GLN A 480 -30.17 10.51 -14.59
C GLN A 480 -29.01 9.52 -14.43
N TYR A 481 -28.01 9.83 -13.57
CA TYR A 481 -26.85 8.98 -13.31
C TYR A 481 -26.99 8.16 -12.03
N LEU A 482 -28.02 8.35 -11.22
CA LEU A 482 -28.32 7.52 -10.06
C LEU A 482 -28.93 6.18 -10.50
N LYS A 483 -28.17 5.40 -11.24
CA LYS A 483 -28.55 4.13 -11.86
C LYS A 483 -27.47 3.08 -11.72
N LEU A 484 -27.89 1.82 -11.73
CA LEU A 484 -26.98 0.67 -11.61
C LEU A 484 -25.92 0.67 -12.72
N GLU A 485 -26.29 1.01 -13.96
CA GLU A 485 -25.36 1.01 -15.09
C GLU A 485 -24.22 2.02 -14.91
N PHE A 486 -24.48 3.16 -14.27
CA PHE A 486 -23.43 4.13 -13.99
C PHE A 486 -22.54 3.68 -12.83
N ALA A 487 -23.11 3.08 -11.78
CA ALA A 487 -22.33 2.45 -10.72
C ALA A 487 -21.39 1.35 -11.27
N GLN A 488 -21.88 0.53 -12.21
CA GLN A 488 -21.07 -0.50 -12.89
C GLN A 488 -19.91 0.11 -13.70
N ARG A 489 -20.15 1.23 -14.41
CA ARG A 489 -19.10 1.96 -15.13
C ARG A 489 -18.01 2.49 -14.20
N LEU A 490 -18.38 2.98 -13.02
CA LEU A 490 -17.44 3.42 -12.01
C LEU A 490 -16.68 2.23 -11.39
N ALA A 491 -17.39 1.15 -11.07
CA ALA A 491 -16.77 -0.07 -10.51
C ALA A 491 -15.78 -0.75 -11.47
N ALA A 492 -15.95 -0.56 -12.78
CA ALA A 492 -15.04 -1.07 -13.81
C ALA A 492 -13.69 -0.32 -13.87
N GLN A 493 -13.58 0.86 -13.23
CA GLN A 493 -12.35 1.63 -13.21
C GLN A 493 -11.40 1.14 -12.12
N VAL A 494 -10.11 1.46 -12.27
CA VAL A 494 -9.09 1.18 -11.25
C VAL A 494 -8.94 2.41 -10.36
N TRP A 495 -9.56 2.34 -9.18
CA TRP A 495 -9.47 3.36 -8.15
C TRP A 495 -8.46 2.95 -7.06
N GLY A 496 -7.83 3.93 -6.42
CA GLY A 496 -6.92 3.72 -5.28
C GLY A 496 -6.18 4.98 -4.87
N GLN A 497 -5.01 4.81 -4.29
CA GLN A 497 -4.21 5.92 -3.78
C GLN A 497 -3.84 6.91 -4.90
N GLY A 498 -4.06 8.22 -4.66
CA GLY A 498 -3.84 9.30 -5.64
C GLY A 498 -4.82 9.32 -6.82
N PHE A 499 -5.72 8.32 -6.92
CA PHE A 499 -6.78 8.22 -7.91
C PHE A 499 -8.06 7.67 -7.25
N PRO A 500 -8.63 8.38 -6.25
CA PRO A 500 -9.70 7.87 -5.41
C PRO A 500 -11.02 7.70 -6.18
N PRO A 501 -11.90 6.78 -5.74
CA PRO A 501 -13.25 6.67 -6.30
C PRO A 501 -14.02 7.99 -6.11
N PRO A 502 -14.99 8.30 -6.99
CA PRO A 502 -15.75 9.53 -6.89
C PRO A 502 -16.66 9.55 -5.66
N VAL A 503 -16.72 10.71 -5.02
CA VAL A 503 -17.62 11.03 -3.92
C VAL A 503 -18.52 12.16 -4.38
N PHE A 504 -19.82 11.90 -4.43
CA PHE A 504 -20.83 12.89 -4.82
C PHE A 504 -21.49 13.49 -3.59
N ILE A 505 -22.10 14.66 -3.74
CA ILE A 505 -22.83 15.31 -2.66
C ILE A 505 -24.19 15.83 -3.16
N ASN A 506 -25.26 15.36 -2.54
CA ASN A 506 -26.62 15.84 -2.83
C ASN A 506 -27.42 15.99 -1.55
N ARG A 507 -28.43 16.86 -1.60
CA ARG A 507 -29.45 16.94 -0.58
C ARG A 507 -30.57 15.94 -0.89
N PHE A 508 -30.94 15.13 0.11
CA PHE A 508 -31.95 14.09 0.00
C PHE A 508 -33.06 14.30 1.03
N GLU A 509 -34.26 13.88 0.67
CA GLU A 509 -35.33 13.60 1.61
C GLU A 509 -35.18 12.18 2.15
N VAL A 510 -35.12 12.04 3.47
CA VAL A 510 -35.04 10.75 4.17
C VAL A 510 -36.42 10.22 4.39
N ILE A 511 -36.81 9.18 3.63
CA ILE A 511 -38.15 8.58 3.67
C ILE A 511 -38.26 7.59 4.82
N ALA A 512 -37.20 6.80 5.02
CA ALA A 512 -37.09 5.83 6.10
C ALA A 512 -35.65 5.63 6.52
N GLN A 513 -35.46 5.29 7.79
CA GLN A 513 -34.16 4.93 8.35
C GLN A 513 -34.32 3.82 9.36
N ARG A 514 -33.34 2.91 9.40
CA ARG A 514 -33.30 1.78 10.33
C ARG A 514 -31.87 1.49 10.76
N ARG A 515 -31.61 1.36 12.07
CA ARG A 515 -30.33 0.92 12.59
C ARG A 515 -30.10 -0.56 12.37
N LEU A 516 -28.87 -0.91 11.94
CA LEU A 516 -28.40 -2.27 11.79
C LEU A 516 -27.24 -2.49 12.76
N LYS A 517 -27.33 -3.55 13.58
CA LYS A 517 -26.32 -3.91 14.59
C LYS A 517 -25.90 -2.71 15.47
N GLU A 518 -26.83 -1.79 15.76
CA GLU A 518 -26.64 -0.55 16.54
C GLU A 518 -25.55 0.42 16.02
N ARG A 519 -24.80 0.03 15.00
CA ARG A 519 -23.64 0.77 14.46
C ARG A 519 -23.86 1.38 13.07
N HIS A 520 -24.79 0.87 12.30
CA HIS A 520 -24.98 1.28 10.90
C HIS A 520 -26.39 1.80 10.70
N LEU A 521 -26.57 2.70 9.74
CA LEU A 521 -27.88 3.23 9.40
C LEU A 521 -28.22 2.86 7.96
N LYS A 522 -29.25 2.04 7.78
CA LYS A 522 -29.84 1.77 6.47
C LYS A 522 -30.91 2.82 6.19
N LEU A 523 -30.84 3.46 5.02
CA LEU A 523 -31.68 4.57 4.63
C LEU A 523 -32.43 4.25 3.35
N THR A 524 -33.65 4.78 3.24
CA THR A 524 -34.35 4.95 1.96
C THR A 524 -34.47 6.45 1.74
N VAL A 525 -33.91 6.96 0.65
CA VAL A 525 -33.83 8.40 0.35
C VAL A 525 -34.35 8.71 -1.05
N ARG A 526 -34.70 9.98 -1.33
CA ARG A 526 -34.97 10.48 -2.68
C ARG A 526 -34.47 11.90 -2.86
N LEU A 527 -34.15 12.30 -4.10
CA LEU A 527 -33.67 13.66 -4.41
C LEU A 527 -34.76 14.72 -4.29
N ALA A 528 -35.98 14.41 -4.73
CA ALA A 528 -37.12 15.31 -4.71
C ALA A 528 -38.45 14.51 -4.62
N PRO A 529 -39.56 15.13 -4.21
CA PRO A 529 -40.87 14.51 -4.29
C PRO A 529 -41.15 13.97 -5.70
N GLY A 530 -41.55 12.69 -5.80
CA GLY A 530 -41.82 12.02 -7.07
C GLY A 530 -40.57 11.36 -7.74
N SER A 531 -39.35 11.63 -7.26
CA SER A 531 -38.17 10.92 -7.74
C SER A 531 -38.12 9.46 -7.24
N PRO A 532 -37.41 8.56 -7.95
CA PRO A 532 -37.20 7.20 -7.50
C PRO A 532 -36.62 7.14 -6.10
N LYS A 533 -37.06 6.15 -5.33
CA LYS A 533 -36.46 5.83 -4.03
C LYS A 533 -35.14 5.11 -4.25
N LEU A 534 -34.11 5.48 -3.46
CA LEU A 534 -32.77 4.94 -3.49
C LEU A 534 -32.45 4.34 -2.12
N GLU A 535 -31.80 3.18 -2.12
CA GLU A 535 -31.27 2.59 -0.91
C GLU A 535 -29.91 3.20 -0.61
N ALA A 536 -29.68 3.54 0.66
CA ALA A 536 -28.39 4.01 1.12
C ALA A 536 -27.98 3.31 2.42
N ILE A 537 -26.67 3.24 2.67
CA ILE A 537 -26.10 2.72 3.91
C ILE A 537 -25.05 3.68 4.44
N TRP A 538 -25.13 3.98 5.73
CA TRP A 538 -24.12 4.74 6.45
C TRP A 538 -23.48 3.85 7.51
N PHE A 539 -22.25 3.43 7.25
CA PHE A 539 -21.51 2.61 8.19
C PHE A 539 -21.02 3.45 9.37
N ASN A 540 -21.07 2.88 10.58
CA ASN A 540 -20.68 3.54 11.84
C ASN A 540 -21.37 4.90 12.03
N ALA A 541 -22.66 4.94 11.76
CA ALA A 541 -23.48 6.15 11.87
C ALA A 541 -23.52 6.66 13.32
N GLU A 542 -23.10 7.90 13.51
CA GLU A 542 -23.02 8.53 14.83
C GLU A 542 -24.39 8.94 15.39
N ARG A 543 -25.35 9.19 14.49
CA ARG A 543 -26.71 9.67 14.83
C ARG A 543 -27.73 9.26 13.78
N ASP A 544 -28.99 9.40 14.11
CA ASP A 544 -30.07 9.37 13.12
C ASP A 544 -30.12 10.68 12.32
N LEU A 545 -30.71 10.64 11.15
CA LEU A 545 -30.81 11.78 10.25
C LEU A 545 -32.17 12.47 10.36
N ASP A 546 -32.19 13.77 10.09
CA ASP A 546 -33.43 14.55 9.95
C ASP A 546 -34.16 14.17 8.64
N ALA A 547 -35.39 14.62 8.48
CA ALA A 547 -36.20 14.39 7.29
C ALA A 547 -35.56 14.91 5.98
N GLN A 548 -34.60 15.83 6.09
CA GLN A 548 -33.76 16.34 5.02
C GLN A 548 -32.30 16.24 5.43
N ALA A 549 -31.44 15.62 4.60
CA ALA A 549 -30.03 15.48 4.89
C ALA A 549 -29.20 15.73 3.62
N THR A 550 -28.07 16.42 3.78
CA THR A 550 -27.06 16.52 2.73
C THR A 550 -26.05 15.39 2.93
N LEU A 551 -26.00 14.46 1.97
CA LEU A 551 -25.17 13.27 2.03
C LEU A 551 -24.02 13.38 1.04
N ALA A 552 -22.80 13.17 1.51
CA ALA A 552 -21.67 12.84 0.68
C ALA A 552 -21.59 11.32 0.55
N TYR A 553 -21.57 10.79 -0.68
CA TYR A 553 -21.73 9.35 -0.91
C TYR A 553 -20.96 8.85 -2.14
N GLN A 554 -20.71 7.56 -2.17
CA GLN A 554 -20.24 6.82 -3.34
C GLN A 554 -21.37 5.96 -3.90
N LEU A 555 -21.33 5.70 -5.22
CA LEU A 555 -22.21 4.70 -5.83
C LEU A 555 -21.62 3.32 -5.61
N SER A 556 -22.36 2.41 -5.03
CA SER A 556 -21.98 1.01 -4.84
C SER A 556 -23.01 0.08 -5.47
N ILE A 557 -22.61 -1.17 -5.69
CA ILE A 557 -23.45 -2.23 -6.19
C ILE A 557 -23.74 -3.16 -5.02
N ASN A 558 -25.01 -3.34 -4.70
CA ASN A 558 -25.44 -4.29 -3.70
C ASN A 558 -25.95 -5.57 -4.40
N ASP A 559 -25.18 -6.65 -4.25
CA ASP A 559 -25.55 -7.96 -4.76
C ASP A 559 -26.20 -8.78 -3.65
N TRP A 560 -27.50 -9.03 -3.80
CA TRP A 560 -28.27 -9.80 -2.85
C TRP A 560 -29.13 -10.84 -3.55
N GLN A 561 -29.00 -12.10 -3.17
CA GLN A 561 -29.75 -13.24 -3.73
C GLN A 561 -29.72 -13.28 -5.28
N GLY A 562 -28.56 -13.00 -5.87
CA GLY A 562 -28.36 -13.01 -7.33
C GLY A 562 -28.97 -11.80 -8.07
N ARG A 563 -29.39 -10.76 -7.34
CA ARG A 563 -29.88 -9.50 -7.92
C ARG A 563 -28.94 -8.36 -7.54
N SER A 564 -28.43 -7.67 -8.55
CA SER A 564 -27.63 -6.45 -8.37
C SER A 564 -28.55 -5.22 -8.35
N SER A 565 -28.32 -4.33 -7.41
CA SER A 565 -29.04 -3.06 -7.27
C SER A 565 -28.09 -1.92 -6.92
N LEU A 566 -28.47 -0.69 -7.30
CA LEU A 566 -27.74 0.49 -6.86
C LEU A 566 -27.94 0.71 -5.36
N GLN A 567 -26.84 0.97 -4.66
CA GLN A 567 -26.82 1.44 -3.28
C GLN A 567 -25.93 2.67 -3.16
N LEU A 568 -26.31 3.64 -2.35
CA LEU A 568 -25.47 4.77 -1.98
C LEU A 568 -24.71 4.42 -0.69
N GLU A 569 -23.40 4.44 -0.73
CA GLU A 569 -22.57 4.30 0.47
C GLU A 569 -22.23 5.68 1.00
N VAL A 570 -22.84 6.05 2.14
CA VAL A 570 -22.67 7.37 2.75
C VAL A 570 -21.31 7.46 3.42
N VAL A 571 -20.50 8.42 2.97
CA VAL A 571 -19.15 8.72 3.49
C VAL A 571 -19.20 9.76 4.60
N ALA A 572 -20.08 10.76 4.46
CA ALA A 572 -20.29 11.81 5.45
C ALA A 572 -21.68 12.44 5.31
N VAL A 573 -22.11 13.09 6.37
CA VAL A 573 -23.31 13.94 6.42
C VAL A 573 -22.85 15.37 6.68
N ALA A 574 -23.33 16.33 5.86
CA ALA A 574 -23.03 17.76 5.97
C ALA A 574 -24.00 18.49 6.89
#